data_aeca1e4ba15eac4e7322eb6a3b795f07
#
_entry.id   aeca1e4ba15eac4e7322eb6a3b795f07
#
_cell.length_a   1.000
_cell.length_b   1.000
_cell.length_c   1.000
_cell.angle_alpha   90.00
_cell.angle_beta   90.00
_cell.angle_gamma   90.00
#
_symmetry.space_group_name_H-M   'P 1'
#
loop_
_entity.id
_entity.type
_entity.pdbx_description
1 polymer ?
#
loop_
_entity_poly.entity_id
_entity_poly.type
_entity_poly.pdbx_seq_one_letter_code
_entity_poly.pdbx_strand_id
1 'polypeptide(L)'
;MKYFPKKLTMTWIRNSYKEGSLTPEELAGEIVRRAEKYRDYNIWIVAPDLKRMMDYIEKLPKDMESLPLWGIPFAVKDNIDVAGSPTTAACPDYAYDPEEDAAVVKKLIGAGAFPVGKTNLDQFATGLVGTRSPYGEVKNALDPELISGGSSSGSAVSVALGMAAFSLGTDTAGSGRVPAALNCLVGYKPSLGAWSTKGVVPACASLDCVTVFANSLEDAEEVNLAARGVDEECCLSLIHISEPTRHSLI
;
A
#
# COMPACT_ATOMS: atom_id res chain seq x y z
N MET A 1 -18.79 -20.72 9.66
CA MET A 1 -17.81 -19.60 9.62
C MET A 1 -17.16 -19.69 8.24
N LYS A 2 -17.13 -18.58 7.46
CA LYS A 2 -16.47 -18.58 6.15
C LYS A 2 -14.96 -18.83 6.34
N TYR A 3 -14.36 -19.53 5.40
CA TYR A 3 -12.92 -19.73 5.38
C TYR A 3 -12.24 -18.53 4.74
N PHE A 4 -11.25 -17.97 5.43
CA PHE A 4 -10.37 -16.93 4.90
C PHE A 4 -8.92 -17.40 4.98
N PRO A 5 -8.15 -17.45 3.87
CA PRO A 5 -6.75 -17.86 3.89
C PRO A 5 -5.92 -16.86 4.70
N LYS A 6 -4.77 -17.31 5.21
CA LYS A 6 -3.84 -16.42 5.91
C LYS A 6 -3.39 -15.25 5.00
N LYS A 7 -3.07 -15.57 3.74
CA LYS A 7 -2.66 -14.59 2.72
C LYS A 7 -3.83 -14.28 1.79
N LEU A 8 -4.14 -13.00 1.60
CA LEU A 8 -5.14 -12.53 0.65
C LEU A 8 -4.46 -12.25 -0.69
N THR A 9 -4.46 -13.21 -1.63
CA THR A 9 -4.02 -12.98 -3.00
C THR A 9 -5.17 -12.42 -3.84
N MET A 10 -4.88 -11.58 -4.84
CA MET A 10 -5.91 -11.04 -5.72
C MET A 10 -6.66 -12.15 -6.47
N THR A 11 -5.93 -13.21 -6.88
CA THR A 11 -6.55 -14.37 -7.55
C THR A 11 -7.58 -15.05 -6.65
N TRP A 12 -7.26 -15.30 -5.36
CA TRP A 12 -8.22 -15.90 -4.44
C TRP A 12 -9.45 -15.02 -4.23
N ILE A 13 -9.25 -13.70 -4.06
CA ILE A 13 -10.34 -12.73 -3.87
C ILE A 13 -11.28 -12.75 -5.07
N ARG A 14 -10.74 -12.58 -6.29
CA ARG A 14 -11.54 -12.56 -7.52
C ARG A 14 -12.32 -13.84 -7.75
N ASN A 15 -11.68 -15.00 -7.55
CA ASN A 15 -12.35 -16.28 -7.69
C ASN A 15 -13.51 -16.41 -6.70
N SER A 16 -13.28 -16.03 -5.44
CA SER A 16 -14.32 -16.06 -4.40
C SER A 16 -15.49 -15.12 -4.72
N TYR A 17 -15.23 -13.94 -5.30
CA TYR A 17 -16.28 -13.04 -5.78
C TYR A 17 -17.05 -13.62 -6.96
N LYS A 18 -16.37 -14.18 -7.96
CA LYS A 18 -17.00 -14.82 -9.13
C LYS A 18 -17.87 -16.02 -8.75
N GLU A 19 -17.45 -16.79 -7.77
CA GLU A 19 -18.22 -17.92 -7.22
C GLU A 19 -19.38 -17.50 -6.31
N GLY A 20 -19.46 -16.20 -5.94
CA GLY A 20 -20.45 -15.70 -4.98
C GLY A 20 -20.21 -16.21 -3.54
N SER A 21 -19.07 -16.80 -3.27
CA SER A 21 -18.69 -17.30 -1.93
C SER A 21 -18.22 -16.18 -0.99
N LEU A 22 -17.88 -15.00 -1.53
CA LEU A 22 -17.39 -13.82 -0.81
C LEU A 22 -17.98 -12.55 -1.44
N THR A 23 -18.18 -11.50 -0.62
CA THR A 23 -18.44 -10.13 -1.09
C THR A 23 -17.38 -9.16 -0.59
N PRO A 24 -17.22 -7.98 -1.22
CA PRO A 24 -16.29 -6.96 -0.73
C PRO A 24 -16.58 -6.53 0.72
N GLU A 25 -17.85 -6.43 1.11
CA GLU A 25 -18.27 -6.07 2.46
C GLU A 25 -17.85 -7.12 3.49
N GLU A 26 -18.01 -8.40 3.16
CA GLU A 26 -17.57 -9.51 4.01
C GLU A 26 -16.05 -9.55 4.17
N LEU A 27 -15.32 -9.25 3.08
CA LEU A 27 -13.87 -9.13 3.12
C LEU A 27 -13.44 -7.95 4.00
N ALA A 28 -14.11 -6.79 3.87
CA ALA A 28 -13.86 -5.62 4.72
C ALA A 28 -14.09 -5.94 6.21
N GLY A 29 -15.17 -6.66 6.53
CA GLY A 29 -15.43 -7.13 7.90
C GLY A 29 -14.33 -8.05 8.45
N GLU A 30 -13.81 -8.96 7.63
CA GLU A 30 -12.69 -9.83 8.02
C GLU A 30 -11.40 -9.04 8.23
N ILE A 31 -11.12 -8.02 7.41
CA ILE A 31 -9.95 -7.14 7.55
C ILE A 31 -9.99 -6.42 8.90
N VAL A 32 -11.13 -5.84 9.28
CA VAL A 32 -11.31 -5.20 10.61
C VAL A 32 -11.08 -6.21 11.73
N ARG A 33 -11.64 -7.41 11.62
CA ARG A 33 -11.44 -8.48 12.61
C ARG A 33 -9.97 -8.87 12.76
N ARG A 34 -9.22 -8.93 11.66
CA ARG A 34 -7.77 -9.21 11.69
C ARG A 34 -6.99 -8.04 12.28
N ALA A 35 -7.33 -6.81 11.94
CA ALA A 35 -6.68 -5.63 12.51
C ALA A 35 -6.83 -5.58 14.03
N GLU A 36 -8.00 -5.92 14.56
CA GLU A 36 -8.22 -6.02 16.00
C GLU A 36 -7.44 -7.17 16.64
N LYS A 37 -7.40 -8.35 15.98
CA LYS A 37 -6.62 -9.51 16.46
C LYS A 37 -5.12 -9.21 16.59
N TYR A 38 -4.58 -8.40 15.70
CA TYR A 38 -3.16 -8.05 15.67
C TYR A 38 -2.89 -6.60 16.11
N ARG A 39 -3.76 -6.05 16.97
CA ARG A 39 -3.64 -4.68 17.47
C ARG A 39 -2.27 -4.42 18.13
N ASP A 40 -1.75 -5.37 18.88
CA ASP A 40 -0.47 -5.29 19.58
C ASP A 40 0.76 -5.41 18.67
N TYR A 41 0.56 -5.55 17.34
CA TYR A 41 1.62 -5.51 16.34
C TYR A 41 1.96 -4.10 15.88
N ASN A 42 1.22 -3.06 16.30
CA ASN A 42 1.42 -1.66 15.97
C ASN A 42 1.47 -1.35 14.46
N ILE A 43 0.70 -2.10 13.67
CA ILE A 43 0.72 -2.04 12.20
C ILE A 43 0.13 -0.73 11.67
N TRP A 44 -0.83 -0.16 12.40
CA TRP A 44 -1.69 0.91 11.92
C TRP A 44 -1.50 2.22 12.69
N ILE A 45 -1.40 3.34 11.97
CA ILE A 45 -1.58 4.69 12.50
C ILE A 45 -3.07 5.05 12.41
N VAL A 46 -3.70 4.76 11.24
CA VAL A 46 -5.15 4.82 11.08
C VAL A 46 -5.63 3.40 10.76
N ALA A 47 -6.24 2.74 11.74
CA ALA A 47 -6.70 1.37 11.62
C ALA A 47 -7.83 1.22 10.58
N PRO A 48 -8.00 0.02 10.00
CA PRO A 48 -9.13 -0.29 9.14
C PRO A 48 -10.47 0.03 9.83
N ASP A 49 -11.31 0.77 9.13
CA ASP A 49 -12.65 1.14 9.56
C ASP A 49 -13.69 0.69 8.54
N LEU A 50 -14.67 -0.10 8.98
CA LEU A 50 -15.67 -0.69 8.10
C LEU A 50 -16.47 0.38 7.35
N LYS A 51 -16.86 1.46 8.02
CA LYS A 51 -17.68 2.51 7.40
C LYS A 51 -16.91 3.20 6.28
N ARG A 52 -15.64 3.55 6.51
CA ARG A 52 -14.79 4.14 5.46
C ARG A 52 -14.61 3.21 4.27
N MET A 53 -14.40 1.91 4.50
CA MET A 53 -14.28 0.95 3.40
C MET A 53 -15.59 0.83 2.62
N MET A 54 -16.74 0.85 3.31
CA MET A 54 -18.04 0.83 2.66
C MET A 54 -18.28 2.04 1.74
N ASP A 55 -17.81 3.24 2.11
CA ASP A 55 -17.89 4.44 1.27
C ASP A 55 -17.22 4.28 -0.11
N TYR A 56 -16.20 3.41 -0.22
CA TYR A 56 -15.56 3.03 -1.49
C TYR A 56 -16.27 1.85 -2.16
N ILE A 57 -16.64 0.82 -1.40
CA ILE A 57 -17.27 -0.40 -1.92
C ILE A 57 -18.62 -0.07 -2.59
N GLU A 58 -19.43 0.81 -2.00
CA GLU A 58 -20.72 1.22 -2.54
C GLU A 58 -20.62 1.98 -3.88
N LYS A 59 -19.45 2.53 -4.19
CA LYS A 59 -19.18 3.22 -5.47
C LYS A 59 -18.67 2.29 -6.56
N LEU A 60 -18.39 1.02 -6.24
CA LEU A 60 -17.93 0.06 -7.24
C LEU A 60 -19.01 -0.19 -8.31
N PRO A 61 -18.63 -0.26 -9.58
CA PRO A 61 -19.57 -0.63 -10.63
C PRO A 61 -20.08 -2.05 -10.41
N LYS A 62 -21.30 -2.33 -10.88
CA LYS A 62 -21.90 -3.67 -10.74
C LYS A 62 -21.15 -4.75 -11.50
N ASP A 63 -20.53 -4.38 -12.61
CA ASP A 63 -19.71 -5.28 -13.41
C ASP A 63 -18.30 -5.38 -12.80
N MET A 64 -17.99 -6.54 -12.24
CA MET A 64 -16.69 -6.84 -11.64
C MET A 64 -15.53 -6.87 -12.65
N GLU A 65 -15.81 -7.07 -13.93
CA GLU A 65 -14.79 -7.13 -14.99
C GLU A 65 -14.49 -5.74 -15.59
N SER A 66 -15.28 -4.72 -15.24
CA SER A 66 -15.11 -3.36 -15.75
C SER A 66 -13.86 -2.64 -15.25
N LEU A 67 -13.30 -3.08 -14.13
CA LEU A 67 -12.11 -2.45 -13.51
C LEU A 67 -11.07 -3.51 -13.11
N PRO A 68 -9.78 -3.30 -13.42
CA PRO A 68 -8.74 -4.31 -13.21
C PRO A 68 -8.52 -4.70 -11.75
N LEU A 69 -8.77 -3.80 -10.81
CA LEU A 69 -8.60 -4.03 -9.37
C LEU A 69 -9.95 -3.99 -8.61
N TRP A 70 -11.04 -4.32 -9.28
CA TRP A 70 -12.38 -4.27 -8.70
C TRP A 70 -12.46 -5.04 -7.36
N GLY A 71 -12.82 -4.31 -6.28
CA GLY A 71 -13.03 -4.89 -4.96
C GLY A 71 -11.75 -5.38 -4.25
N ILE A 72 -10.54 -4.98 -4.70
CA ILE A 72 -9.27 -5.38 -4.11
C ILE A 72 -8.88 -4.43 -2.97
N PRO A 73 -8.72 -4.90 -1.72
CA PRO A 73 -8.31 -4.08 -0.58
C PRO A 73 -6.81 -3.78 -0.59
N PHE A 74 -6.44 -2.52 -0.30
CA PHE A 74 -5.03 -2.16 -0.14
C PHE A 74 -4.77 -1.25 1.06
N ALA A 75 -3.60 -1.40 1.67
CA ALA A 75 -3.13 -0.54 2.74
C ALA A 75 -2.21 0.55 2.20
N VAL A 76 -2.11 1.68 2.91
CA VAL A 76 -1.33 2.83 2.47
C VAL A 76 -0.38 3.27 3.57
N LYS A 77 0.92 3.39 3.28
CA LYS A 77 1.92 3.92 4.22
C LYS A 77 1.56 5.36 4.61
N ASP A 78 1.71 5.69 5.88
CA ASP A 78 1.19 6.95 6.42
C ASP A 78 1.95 8.22 5.99
N ASN A 79 2.95 8.11 5.14
CA ASN A 79 3.53 9.24 4.43
C ASN A 79 2.94 9.45 3.02
N ILE A 80 1.90 8.73 2.64
CA ILE A 80 1.18 8.82 1.35
C ILE A 80 -0.23 9.33 1.63
N ASP A 81 -0.67 10.37 0.97
CA ASP A 81 -1.94 11.02 1.18
C ASP A 81 -3.13 10.17 0.76
N VAL A 82 -4.15 10.14 1.63
CA VAL A 82 -5.48 9.61 1.36
C VAL A 82 -6.49 10.63 1.87
N ALA A 83 -7.31 11.18 0.99
CA ALA A 83 -8.31 12.19 1.34
C ALA A 83 -9.25 11.69 2.45
N GLY A 84 -9.55 12.56 3.42
CA GLY A 84 -10.37 12.21 4.57
C GLY A 84 -9.67 11.31 5.61
N SER A 85 -8.35 11.16 5.51
CA SER A 85 -7.53 10.44 6.49
C SER A 85 -6.26 11.23 6.77
N PRO A 86 -5.86 11.49 8.02
CA PRO A 86 -4.68 12.27 8.33
C PRO A 86 -3.41 11.61 7.77
N THR A 87 -2.44 12.44 7.38
CA THR A 87 -1.08 12.06 7.04
C THR A 87 -0.15 12.59 8.12
N THR A 88 0.59 11.70 8.79
CA THR A 88 1.46 12.07 9.91
C THR A 88 2.94 11.78 9.66
N ALA A 89 3.26 10.93 8.69
CA ALA A 89 4.61 10.38 8.47
C ALA A 89 5.22 9.81 9.78
N ALA A 90 4.39 9.21 10.65
CA ALA A 90 4.72 8.77 12.01
C ALA A 90 5.23 9.90 12.94
N CYS A 91 4.80 11.15 12.71
CA CYS A 91 5.08 12.29 13.57
C CYS A 91 3.76 13.00 13.90
N PRO A 92 3.20 12.85 15.11
CA PRO A 92 1.92 13.48 15.47
C PRO A 92 1.91 15.00 15.31
N ASP A 93 3.04 15.67 15.59
CA ASP A 93 3.16 17.13 15.49
C ASP A 93 3.22 17.64 14.03
N TYR A 94 3.45 16.73 13.08
CA TYR A 94 3.47 17.02 11.64
C TYR A 94 2.10 16.80 10.98
N ALA A 95 1.15 16.18 11.68
CA ALA A 95 -0.13 15.74 11.12
C ALA A 95 -0.88 16.83 10.37
N TYR A 96 -1.40 16.48 9.19
CA TYR A 96 -2.31 17.32 8.41
C TYR A 96 -3.38 16.44 7.73
N ASP A 97 -4.50 17.05 7.39
CA ASP A 97 -5.58 16.40 6.63
C ASP A 97 -5.43 16.74 5.14
N PRO A 98 -5.07 15.79 4.27
CA PRO A 98 -4.93 16.03 2.85
C PRO A 98 -6.30 16.28 2.20
N GLU A 99 -6.36 17.29 1.34
CA GLU A 99 -7.59 17.63 0.58
C GLU A 99 -7.83 16.65 -0.57
N GLU A 100 -6.76 16.05 -1.11
CA GLU A 100 -6.81 15.12 -2.24
C GLU A 100 -5.99 13.85 -1.93
N ASP A 101 -6.34 12.77 -2.62
CA ASP A 101 -5.53 11.55 -2.66
C ASP A 101 -4.20 11.80 -3.37
N ALA A 102 -3.12 11.15 -2.93
CA ALA A 102 -1.89 11.04 -3.70
C ALA A 102 -2.19 10.48 -5.09
N ALA A 103 -1.45 10.93 -6.11
CA ALA A 103 -1.70 10.53 -7.49
C ALA A 103 -1.79 9.01 -7.69
N VAL A 104 -0.91 8.25 -7.04
CA VAL A 104 -0.92 6.78 -7.08
C VAL A 104 -2.16 6.18 -6.42
N VAL A 105 -2.62 6.74 -5.31
CA VAL A 105 -3.83 6.30 -4.59
C VAL A 105 -5.05 6.54 -5.46
N LYS A 106 -5.17 7.73 -6.05
CA LYS A 106 -6.25 8.10 -6.97
C LYS A 106 -6.35 7.14 -8.15
N LYS A 107 -5.21 6.75 -8.76
CA LYS A 107 -5.18 5.77 -9.86
C LYS A 107 -5.67 4.40 -9.42
N LEU A 108 -5.26 3.91 -8.25
CA LEU A 108 -5.66 2.60 -7.74
C LEU A 108 -7.15 2.56 -7.35
N ILE A 109 -7.67 3.62 -6.75
CA ILE A 109 -9.12 3.75 -6.48
C ILE A 109 -9.88 3.80 -7.81
N GLY A 110 -9.41 4.56 -8.79
CA GLY A 110 -9.98 4.59 -10.14
C GLY A 110 -9.96 3.24 -10.86
N ALA A 111 -8.99 2.37 -10.52
CA ALA A 111 -8.91 0.99 -11.00
C ALA A 111 -9.83 0.01 -10.22
N GLY A 112 -10.56 0.49 -9.21
CA GLY A 112 -11.53 -0.30 -8.43
C GLY A 112 -11.00 -0.87 -7.13
N ALA A 113 -9.76 -0.57 -6.72
CA ALA A 113 -9.25 -0.94 -5.41
C ALA A 113 -9.79 0.00 -4.32
N PHE A 114 -9.84 -0.47 -3.06
CA PHE A 114 -10.26 0.37 -1.95
C PHE A 114 -9.22 0.39 -0.82
N PRO A 115 -8.90 1.59 -0.27
CA PRO A 115 -7.96 1.72 0.84
C PRO A 115 -8.59 1.23 2.14
N VAL A 116 -7.81 0.48 2.93
CA VAL A 116 -8.29 -0.09 4.20
C VAL A 116 -7.85 0.70 5.42
N GLY A 117 -6.72 1.42 5.33
CA GLY A 117 -6.16 2.19 6.44
C GLY A 117 -4.75 2.70 6.16
N LYS A 118 -4.19 3.48 7.12
CA LYS A 118 -2.85 4.06 7.03
C LYS A 118 -1.89 3.29 7.93
N THR A 119 -0.80 2.80 7.35
CA THR A 119 0.15 1.93 8.05
C THR A 119 1.29 2.70 8.70
N ASN A 120 1.76 2.16 9.83
CA ASN A 120 2.91 2.65 10.57
C ASN A 120 4.21 2.50 9.76
N LEU A 121 5.21 3.33 10.11
CA LEU A 121 6.48 3.43 9.41
C LEU A 121 7.58 3.95 10.35
N ASP A 122 8.85 3.77 9.99
CA ASP A 122 9.91 4.58 10.60
C ASP A 122 9.67 6.06 10.29
N GLN A 123 9.71 6.92 11.28
CA GLN A 123 9.34 8.33 11.21
C GLN A 123 10.01 9.03 10.02
N PHE A 124 9.23 9.81 9.26
CA PHE A 124 9.64 10.48 8.01
C PHE A 124 10.29 9.54 6.99
N ALA A 125 9.87 8.28 6.97
CA ALA A 125 10.42 7.23 6.12
C ALA A 125 11.95 7.05 6.26
N THR A 126 12.53 7.45 7.41
CA THR A 126 13.95 7.45 7.69
C THR A 126 14.32 6.31 8.63
N GLY A 127 14.67 5.16 8.08
CA GLY A 127 15.06 3.94 8.78
C GLY A 127 14.85 2.71 7.91
N LEU A 128 15.43 1.56 8.36
CA LEU A 128 15.29 0.26 7.68
C LEU A 128 14.87 -0.87 8.63
N VAL A 129 14.54 -0.55 9.88
CA VAL A 129 14.32 -1.55 10.92
C VAL A 129 12.87 -1.66 11.39
N GLY A 130 12.05 -0.61 11.23
CA GLY A 130 10.64 -0.60 11.66
C GLY A 130 10.44 -0.30 13.14
N THR A 131 11.46 0.28 13.83
CA THR A 131 11.44 0.54 15.26
C THR A 131 11.39 2.04 15.62
N ARG A 132 11.43 2.92 14.61
CA ARG A 132 11.49 4.37 14.79
C ARG A 132 10.13 5.04 14.65
N SER A 133 9.19 4.64 15.49
CA SER A 133 7.84 5.22 15.47
C SER A 133 7.33 5.50 16.88
N PRO A 134 6.74 6.68 17.14
CA PRO A 134 6.05 6.97 18.40
C PRO A 134 4.75 6.17 18.57
N TYR A 135 4.24 5.55 17.48
CA TYR A 135 3.08 4.65 17.52
C TYR A 135 3.46 3.22 17.91
N GLY A 136 4.71 2.97 18.28
CA GLY A 136 5.26 1.68 18.66
C GLY A 136 5.99 0.96 17.53
N GLU A 137 6.83 0.00 17.90
CA GLU A 137 7.55 -0.86 16.98
C GLU A 137 6.61 -1.83 16.28
N VAL A 138 6.73 -1.97 14.98
CA VAL A 138 5.93 -2.93 14.23
C VAL A 138 6.56 -4.32 14.36
N LYS A 139 5.81 -5.27 14.90
CA LYS A 139 6.26 -6.66 15.04
C LYS A 139 6.29 -7.37 13.69
N ASN A 140 7.30 -8.24 13.50
CA ASN A 140 7.41 -9.04 12.29
C ASN A 140 6.26 -10.07 12.19
N ALA A 141 5.78 -10.32 10.97
CA ALA A 141 4.64 -11.21 10.73
C ALA A 141 4.96 -12.70 10.88
N LEU A 142 6.23 -13.09 10.81
CA LEU A 142 6.70 -14.48 10.91
C LEU A 142 7.10 -14.81 12.34
N ASP A 143 7.82 -13.89 13.00
CA ASP A 143 8.28 -14.01 14.38
C ASP A 143 8.23 -12.63 15.03
N PRO A 144 7.34 -12.40 16.02
CA PRO A 144 7.16 -11.10 16.66
C PRO A 144 8.37 -10.61 17.47
N GLU A 145 9.35 -11.47 17.74
CA GLU A 145 10.61 -11.12 18.43
C GLU A 145 11.66 -10.52 17.46
N LEU A 146 11.41 -10.62 16.15
CA LEU A 146 12.29 -10.07 15.12
C LEU A 146 11.80 -8.70 14.66
N ILE A 147 12.72 -7.89 14.09
CA ILE A 147 12.36 -6.63 13.44
C ILE A 147 11.51 -6.89 12.20
N SER A 148 10.53 -6.03 11.96
CA SER A 148 9.71 -6.11 10.74
C SER A 148 10.44 -5.64 9.48
N GLY A 149 11.55 -4.91 9.67
CA GLY A 149 12.13 -4.09 8.61
C GLY A 149 11.34 -2.81 8.39
N GLY A 150 11.99 -1.85 7.75
CA GLY A 150 11.44 -0.51 7.53
C GLY A 150 12.05 0.18 6.30
N SER A 151 11.66 1.40 6.06
CA SER A 151 10.73 2.20 6.83
C SER A 151 9.25 1.83 6.63
N SER A 152 8.88 1.03 5.62
CA SER A 152 7.49 0.64 5.32
C SER A 152 7.05 -0.60 6.12
N SER A 153 7.28 -0.58 7.44
CA SER A 153 7.09 -1.71 8.35
C SER A 153 5.64 -2.21 8.39
N GLY A 154 4.70 -1.33 8.71
CA GLY A 154 3.28 -1.68 8.77
C GLY A 154 2.71 -2.10 7.42
N SER A 155 3.22 -1.51 6.30
CA SER A 155 2.81 -1.88 4.96
C SER A 155 3.11 -3.34 4.65
N ALA A 156 4.33 -3.81 4.93
CA ALA A 156 4.70 -5.20 4.73
C ALA A 156 3.90 -6.14 5.64
N VAL A 157 3.83 -5.83 6.93
CA VAL A 157 3.18 -6.72 7.92
C VAL A 157 1.67 -6.81 7.68
N SER A 158 1.00 -5.73 7.23
CA SER A 158 -0.43 -5.76 6.89
C SER A 158 -0.76 -6.77 5.79
N VAL A 159 0.07 -6.86 4.75
CA VAL A 159 -0.08 -7.84 3.66
C VAL A 159 0.26 -9.25 4.13
N ALA A 160 1.37 -9.43 4.87
CA ALA A 160 1.81 -10.74 5.34
C ALA A 160 0.82 -11.41 6.30
N LEU A 161 0.06 -10.61 7.07
CA LEU A 161 -1.00 -11.08 7.98
C LEU A 161 -2.40 -11.06 7.33
N GLY A 162 -2.49 -10.73 6.03
CA GLY A 162 -3.72 -10.80 5.26
C GLY A 162 -4.77 -9.75 5.66
N MET A 163 -4.33 -8.54 5.99
CA MET A 163 -5.21 -7.39 6.23
C MET A 163 -5.35 -6.49 4.99
N ALA A 164 -4.59 -6.80 3.95
CA ALA A 164 -4.69 -6.20 2.62
C ALA A 164 -4.21 -7.22 1.59
N ALA A 165 -4.66 -7.11 0.34
CA ALA A 165 -4.15 -7.93 -0.76
C ALA A 165 -2.78 -7.41 -1.23
N PHE A 166 -2.63 -6.10 -1.23
CA PHE A 166 -1.36 -5.40 -1.45
C PHE A 166 -1.29 -4.15 -0.57
N SER A 167 -0.12 -3.54 -0.48
CA SER A 167 0.06 -2.30 0.27
C SER A 167 1.04 -1.38 -0.45
N LEU A 168 0.77 -0.08 -0.39
CA LEU A 168 1.72 0.94 -0.82
C LEU A 168 2.73 1.24 0.28
N GLY A 169 3.98 1.38 -0.12
CA GLY A 169 5.07 1.91 0.68
C GLY A 169 5.90 2.89 -0.11
N THR A 170 7.07 3.26 0.44
CA THR A 170 8.07 4.07 -0.25
C THR A 170 9.43 3.41 -0.12
N ASP A 171 10.30 3.61 -1.10
CA ASP A 171 11.68 3.11 -1.11
C ASP A 171 12.63 4.17 -1.67
N THR A 172 13.43 4.75 -0.81
CA THR A 172 14.52 5.67 -1.14
C THR A 172 15.83 4.90 -1.23
N ALA A 173 16.10 4.05 -0.21
CA ALA A 173 17.35 3.33 -0.05
C ALA A 173 17.15 1.87 0.43
N GLY A 174 15.95 1.30 0.26
CA GLY A 174 15.64 -0.07 0.67
C GLY A 174 14.30 -0.24 1.38
N SER A 175 13.59 0.86 1.71
CA SER A 175 12.40 0.84 2.58
C SER A 175 11.17 0.11 2.00
N GLY A 176 11.18 -0.27 0.72
CA GLY A 176 10.19 -1.20 0.12
C GLY A 176 10.71 -2.63 0.13
N ARG A 177 11.98 -2.84 -0.19
CA ARG A 177 12.58 -4.17 -0.37
C ARG A 177 12.94 -4.85 0.94
N VAL A 178 13.50 -4.13 1.91
CA VAL A 178 13.92 -4.69 3.20
C VAL A 178 12.75 -5.29 3.99
N PRO A 179 11.65 -4.54 4.27
CA PRO A 179 10.53 -5.13 5.00
C PRO A 179 9.80 -6.22 4.20
N ALA A 180 9.80 -6.18 2.87
CA ALA A 180 9.28 -7.27 2.05
C ALA A 180 10.07 -8.56 2.26
N ALA A 181 11.40 -8.50 2.20
CA ALA A 181 12.28 -9.66 2.42
C ALA A 181 12.09 -10.27 3.81
N LEU A 182 12.00 -9.44 4.86
CA LEU A 182 11.85 -9.90 6.24
C LEU A 182 10.46 -10.48 6.56
N ASN A 183 9.44 -10.23 5.72
CA ASN A 183 8.09 -10.75 5.90
C ASN A 183 7.67 -11.73 4.77
N CYS A 184 8.62 -12.25 3.98
CA CYS A 184 8.39 -13.19 2.87
C CYS A 184 7.32 -12.71 1.87
N LEU A 185 7.51 -11.48 1.36
CA LEU A 185 6.67 -10.83 0.37
C LEU A 185 7.48 -10.42 -0.86
N VAL A 186 6.77 -10.15 -1.94
CA VAL A 186 7.30 -9.39 -3.08
C VAL A 186 7.28 -7.91 -2.72
N GLY A 187 8.46 -7.27 -2.74
CA GLY A 187 8.62 -5.82 -2.63
C GLY A 187 9.05 -5.27 -3.98
N TYR A 188 8.10 -4.73 -4.75
CA TYR A 188 8.38 -4.19 -6.07
C TYR A 188 8.64 -2.68 -6.00
N LYS A 189 9.86 -2.29 -6.34
CA LYS A 189 10.28 -0.90 -6.50
C LYS A 189 10.37 -0.59 -7.98
N PRO A 190 9.48 0.25 -8.54
CA PRO A 190 9.57 0.65 -9.94
C PRO A 190 10.82 1.51 -10.20
N SER A 191 11.08 1.78 -11.47
CA SER A 191 12.05 2.81 -11.83
C SER A 191 11.62 4.17 -11.30
N LEU A 192 12.58 5.01 -10.95
CA LEU A 192 12.34 6.37 -10.46
C LEU A 192 11.45 7.13 -11.45
N GLY A 193 10.36 7.74 -10.99
CA GLY A 193 9.42 8.49 -11.81
C GLY A 193 8.41 7.67 -12.61
N ALA A 194 8.48 6.31 -12.60
CA ALA A 194 7.47 5.48 -13.26
C ALA A 194 6.10 5.55 -12.56
N TRP A 195 6.10 5.79 -11.26
CA TRP A 195 4.93 6.13 -10.45
C TRP A 195 5.10 7.54 -9.89
N SER A 196 4.04 8.35 -9.93
CA SER A 196 4.06 9.69 -9.37
C SER A 196 4.27 9.67 -7.85
N THR A 197 5.07 10.62 -7.37
CA THR A 197 5.27 10.89 -5.94
C THR A 197 4.46 12.11 -5.46
N LYS A 198 3.56 12.65 -6.29
CA LYS A 198 2.62 13.70 -5.86
C LYS A 198 1.74 13.20 -4.72
N GLY A 199 1.66 13.97 -3.61
CA GLY A 199 0.95 13.59 -2.40
C GLY A 199 1.72 12.60 -1.52
N VAL A 200 3.06 12.59 -1.62
CA VAL A 200 3.93 11.77 -0.77
C VAL A 200 4.84 12.69 0.06
N VAL A 201 4.81 12.56 1.38
CA VAL A 201 5.80 13.22 2.26
C VAL A 201 7.16 12.58 2.02
N PRO A 202 8.15 13.34 1.52
CA PRO A 202 9.40 12.77 1.07
C PRO A 202 10.37 12.45 2.23
N ALA A 203 11.19 11.39 2.04
CA ALA A 203 12.43 11.22 2.76
C ALA A 203 13.59 11.89 2.01
N CYS A 204 13.66 11.69 0.69
CA CYS A 204 14.56 12.36 -0.24
C CYS A 204 13.86 12.48 -1.61
N ALA A 205 13.31 13.65 -1.92
CA ALA A 205 12.45 13.87 -3.07
C ALA A 205 13.06 13.43 -4.41
N SER A 206 14.38 13.49 -4.58
CA SER A 206 15.07 13.10 -5.81
C SER A 206 15.33 11.59 -5.95
N LEU A 207 15.07 10.79 -4.89
CA LEU A 207 15.36 9.35 -4.86
C LEU A 207 14.13 8.51 -4.48
N ASP A 208 13.09 9.14 -3.98
CA ASP A 208 11.91 8.44 -3.48
C ASP A 208 11.13 7.76 -4.60
N CYS A 209 10.78 6.51 -4.38
CA CYS A 209 9.82 5.77 -5.20
C CYS A 209 8.66 5.30 -4.34
N VAL A 210 7.42 5.43 -4.83
CA VAL A 210 6.32 4.65 -4.28
C VAL A 210 6.52 3.19 -4.70
N THR A 211 6.23 2.26 -3.79
CA THR A 211 6.46 0.82 -3.96
C THR A 211 5.22 0.03 -3.59
N VAL A 212 5.16 -1.23 -4.03
CA VAL A 212 4.10 -2.15 -3.62
C VAL A 212 4.66 -3.38 -2.92
N PHE A 213 3.94 -3.81 -1.89
CA PHE A 213 4.07 -5.10 -1.23
C PHE A 213 2.94 -5.99 -1.69
N ALA A 214 3.25 -7.19 -2.14
CA ALA A 214 2.26 -8.16 -2.61
C ALA A 214 2.65 -9.59 -2.22
N ASN A 215 1.70 -10.52 -2.30
CA ASN A 215 1.95 -11.92 -2.01
C ASN A 215 2.58 -12.69 -3.18
N SER A 216 2.46 -12.16 -4.40
CA SER A 216 3.03 -12.75 -5.61
C SER A 216 3.55 -11.67 -6.56
N LEU A 217 4.38 -12.07 -7.53
CA LEU A 217 4.89 -11.17 -8.56
C LEU A 217 3.75 -10.71 -9.50
N GLU A 218 2.83 -11.62 -9.80
CA GLU A 218 1.66 -11.36 -10.63
C GLU A 218 0.79 -10.26 -10.01
N ASP A 219 0.49 -10.36 -8.69
CA ASP A 219 -0.25 -9.31 -7.97
C ASP A 219 0.50 -7.96 -8.01
N ALA A 220 1.83 -7.97 -7.84
CA ALA A 220 2.64 -6.75 -7.91
C ALA A 220 2.66 -6.13 -9.31
N GLU A 221 2.70 -6.94 -10.36
CA GLU A 221 2.67 -6.49 -11.75
C GLU A 221 1.32 -5.86 -12.12
N GLU A 222 0.21 -6.45 -11.69
CA GLU A 222 -1.12 -5.87 -11.91
C GLU A 222 -1.25 -4.49 -11.24
N VAL A 223 -0.77 -4.35 -10.00
CA VAL A 223 -0.73 -3.04 -9.34
C VAL A 223 0.15 -2.06 -10.12
N ASN A 224 1.32 -2.52 -10.60
CA ASN A 224 2.20 -1.68 -11.41
C ASN A 224 1.51 -1.19 -12.69
N LEU A 225 0.76 -2.03 -13.36
CA LEU A 225 0.02 -1.65 -14.57
C LEU A 225 -1.04 -0.57 -14.29
N ALA A 226 -1.71 -0.64 -13.12
CA ALA A 226 -2.71 0.35 -12.71
C ALA A 226 -2.09 1.67 -12.21
N ALA A 227 -0.95 1.60 -11.51
CA ALA A 227 -0.34 2.74 -10.83
C ALA A 227 0.59 3.58 -11.73
N ARG A 228 1.29 2.94 -12.69
CA ARG A 228 2.27 3.61 -13.56
C ARG A 228 1.63 4.61 -14.51
N GLY A 229 2.44 5.52 -15.02
CA GLY A 229 2.09 6.46 -16.08
C GLY A 229 2.50 7.88 -15.77
N VAL A 230 2.38 8.73 -16.78
CA VAL A 230 2.78 10.14 -16.72
C VAL A 230 1.94 10.88 -15.69
N ASP A 231 2.61 11.75 -14.95
CA ASP A 231 2.00 12.78 -14.16
C ASP A 231 2.76 14.09 -14.44
N GLU A 232 2.11 15.03 -15.10
CA GLU A 232 2.72 16.31 -15.52
C GLU A 232 3.11 17.19 -14.32
N GLU A 233 2.51 16.95 -13.16
CA GLU A 233 2.81 17.66 -11.92
C GLU A 233 3.96 17.03 -11.13
N CYS A 234 4.44 15.85 -11.55
CA CYS A 234 5.57 15.17 -10.93
C CYS A 234 6.83 15.33 -11.79
N CYS A 235 7.79 16.14 -11.32
CA CYS A 235 9.03 16.43 -12.07
C CYS A 235 9.85 15.18 -12.43
N LEU A 236 9.75 14.10 -11.65
CA LEU A 236 10.43 12.84 -11.91
C LEU A 236 9.71 12.00 -12.96
N SER A 237 8.40 12.18 -13.16
CA SER A 237 7.60 11.41 -14.11
C SER A 237 8.03 11.62 -15.55
N LEU A 238 8.52 12.79 -15.91
CA LEU A 238 8.96 13.15 -17.25
C LEU A 238 10.26 12.44 -17.68
N ILE A 239 11.07 11.96 -16.73
CA ILE A 239 12.36 11.33 -17.01
C ILE A 239 12.19 10.04 -17.82
N HIS A 240 11.09 9.31 -17.63
CA HIS A 240 10.85 8.03 -18.32
C HIS A 240 10.19 8.14 -19.69
N ILE A 241 9.71 9.31 -20.06
CA ILE A 241 8.94 9.51 -21.31
C ILE A 241 9.74 10.23 -22.37
N SER A 242 10.64 11.11 -21.96
CA SER A 242 11.47 11.90 -22.87
C SER A 242 12.62 11.12 -23.50
N GLU A 243 12.91 9.90 -23.03
CA GLU A 243 14.03 9.11 -23.53
C GLU A 243 13.59 7.69 -23.93
N PRO A 244 13.14 7.46 -25.16
CA PRO A 244 13.55 6.26 -25.84
C PRO A 244 15.07 6.37 -25.91
N THR A 245 15.80 5.47 -25.23
CA THR A 245 17.25 5.36 -25.24
C THR A 245 17.84 5.83 -26.57
N ARG A 246 18.14 7.10 -26.70
CA ARG A 246 19.15 7.53 -27.63
C ARG A 246 20.47 7.13 -27.00
N HIS A 247 20.89 5.92 -27.24
CA HIS A 247 22.31 5.69 -27.33
C HIS A 247 22.81 6.64 -28.42
N SER A 248 23.21 7.83 -28.01
CA SER A 248 24.09 8.62 -28.82
C SER A 248 25.32 7.74 -29.02
N LEU A 249 25.47 7.23 -30.21
CA LEU A 249 26.71 6.66 -30.68
C LEU A 249 27.77 7.76 -30.46
N ILE A 250 28.63 7.55 -29.49
CA ILE A 250 29.94 8.22 -29.38
C ILE A 250 30.88 7.39 -30.20
#